data_6566ad17436cdab53a9070b59a0eb8d1
#
_entry.id   6566ad17436cdab53a9070b59a0eb8d1
#
_cell.length_a   1.000
_cell.length_b   1.000
_cell.length_c   1.000
_cell.angle_alpha   90.00
_cell.angle_beta   90.00
_cell.angle_gamma   90.00
#
_symmetry.space_group_name_H-M   'P 1'
#
loop_
_entity.id
_entity.type
_entity.pdbx_description
1 polymer ?
#
loop_
_entity_poly.entity_id
_entity_poly.type
_entity_poly.pdbx_seq_one_letter_code
_entity_poly.pdbx_strand_id
1 'polypeptide(L)'
;LNGKPQRIEHWRLAQQHARIAAANLLGGDEHYLDVPYFWTWHFGRNYDYLGHAETWDAVEFIGEPKQPPFIGLFGCKGVVVAAVACEEERAMALLAERMKQPLPMEEAWRLIRAVR
;
A
#
# COMPACT_ATOMS: atom_id res chain seq x y z
N LEU A 1 -9.06 -6.70 0.33
CA LEU A 1 -9.01 -5.73 -0.76
C LEU A 1 -10.12 -6.03 -1.74
N ASN A 2 -10.35 -6.83 -2.50
CA ASN A 2 -11.39 -7.05 -3.51
C ASN A 2 -12.38 -8.19 -3.16
N GLY A 3 -12.51 -8.56 -1.89
CA GLY A 3 -13.36 -9.66 -1.40
C GLY A 3 -12.81 -11.05 -1.74
N LYS A 4 -11.61 -11.17 -2.31
CA LYS A 4 -10.98 -12.45 -2.60
C LYS A 4 -9.94 -12.79 -1.53
N PRO A 5 -9.78 -14.07 -1.15
CA PRO A 5 -8.67 -14.51 -0.32
C PRO A 5 -7.34 -14.15 -0.99
N GLN A 6 -6.43 -13.57 -0.22
CA GLN A 6 -5.09 -13.23 -0.70
C GLN A 6 -4.04 -13.79 0.25
N ARG A 7 -2.92 -14.23 -0.30
CA ARG A 7 -1.75 -14.66 0.44
C ARG A 7 -0.65 -13.64 0.23
N ILE A 8 -0.28 -12.93 1.29
CA ILE A 8 0.79 -11.94 1.29
C ILE A 8 1.81 -12.36 2.33
N GLU A 9 2.99 -12.74 1.89
CA GLU A 9 4.05 -13.30 2.72
C GLU A 9 4.95 -12.17 3.27
N HIS A 10 4.45 -11.46 4.30
CA HIS A 10 5.21 -10.44 4.99
C HIS A 10 4.99 -10.51 6.50
N TRP A 11 6.07 -10.39 7.29
CA TRP A 11 6.05 -10.54 8.75
C TRP A 11 5.08 -9.57 9.46
N ARG A 12 4.99 -8.32 9.00
CA ARG A 12 4.08 -7.32 9.58
C ARG A 12 2.62 -7.74 9.39
N LEU A 13 2.26 -8.18 8.20
CA LEU A 13 0.90 -8.64 7.92
C LEU A 13 0.59 -9.91 8.73
N ALA A 14 1.55 -10.82 8.86
CA ALA A 14 1.40 -12.01 9.70
C ALA A 14 1.11 -11.64 11.16
N GLN A 15 1.78 -10.63 11.72
CA GLN A 15 1.50 -10.14 13.08
C GLN A 15 0.09 -9.53 13.20
N GLN A 16 -0.35 -8.75 12.22
CA GLN A 16 -1.70 -8.16 12.21
C GLN A 16 -2.77 -9.24 12.13
N HIS A 17 -2.61 -10.22 11.24
CA HIS A 17 -3.52 -11.36 11.13
C HIS A 17 -3.53 -12.24 12.39
N ALA A 18 -2.38 -12.45 13.04
CA ALA A 18 -2.31 -13.20 14.28
C ALA A 18 -3.12 -12.55 15.42
N ARG A 19 -3.12 -11.22 15.53
CA ARG A 19 -3.93 -10.49 16.52
C ARG A 19 -5.42 -10.69 16.25
N ILE A 20 -5.86 -10.57 15.00
CA ILE A 20 -7.26 -10.81 14.60
C ILE A 20 -7.65 -12.27 14.89
N ALA A 21 -6.80 -13.22 14.49
CA ALA A 21 -7.05 -14.63 14.74
C ALA A 21 -7.17 -14.93 16.24
N ALA A 22 -6.31 -14.35 17.09
CA ALA A 22 -6.38 -14.51 18.54
C ALA A 22 -7.69 -13.93 19.12
N ALA A 23 -8.11 -12.74 18.68
CA ALA A 23 -9.38 -12.13 19.09
C ALA A 23 -10.57 -13.02 18.69
N ASN A 24 -10.55 -13.56 17.46
CA ASN A 24 -11.63 -14.41 16.96
C ASN A 24 -11.68 -15.78 17.67
N LEU A 25 -10.54 -16.34 18.07
CA LEU A 25 -10.49 -17.55 18.92
C LEU A 25 -11.13 -17.33 20.30
N LEU A 26 -11.17 -16.11 20.79
CA LEU A 26 -11.83 -15.71 22.04
C LEU A 26 -13.30 -15.31 21.85
N GLY A 27 -13.88 -15.57 20.69
CA GLY A 27 -15.29 -15.29 20.38
C GLY A 27 -15.52 -13.94 19.67
N GLY A 28 -14.47 -13.28 19.19
CA GLY A 28 -14.60 -12.09 18.34
C GLY A 28 -15.02 -12.42 16.91
N ASP A 29 -15.35 -11.38 16.14
CA ASP A 29 -15.66 -11.45 14.70
C ASP A 29 -14.93 -10.30 13.98
N GLU A 30 -13.62 -10.24 14.17
CA GLU A 30 -12.79 -9.20 13.58
C GLU A 30 -12.32 -9.58 12.18
N HIS A 31 -12.25 -8.58 11.31
CA HIS A 31 -11.75 -8.73 9.93
C HIS A 31 -10.55 -7.82 9.68
N TYR A 32 -9.62 -8.28 8.85
CA TYR A 32 -8.54 -7.44 8.38
C TYR A 32 -9.06 -6.49 7.29
N LEU A 33 -9.15 -5.20 7.62
CA LEU A 33 -9.68 -4.16 6.72
C LEU A 33 -8.61 -3.15 6.26
N ASP A 34 -7.39 -3.26 6.80
CA ASP A 34 -6.31 -2.36 6.45
C ASP A 34 -5.69 -2.71 5.08
N VAL A 35 -5.06 -1.71 4.50
CA VAL A 35 -4.26 -1.90 3.28
C VAL A 35 -2.91 -2.49 3.66
N PRO A 36 -2.48 -3.61 3.05
CA PRO A 36 -1.17 -4.17 3.32
C PRO A 36 -0.08 -3.13 3.10
N TYR A 37 0.80 -3.00 4.06
CA TYR A 37 1.90 -2.04 4.03
C TYR A 37 3.14 -2.64 4.64
N PHE A 38 4.27 -2.56 3.92
CA PHE A 38 5.57 -2.93 4.45
C PHE A 38 6.68 -2.02 3.92
N TRP A 39 7.83 -2.11 4.54
CA TRP A 39 9.03 -1.42 4.11
C TRP A 39 10.24 -2.35 4.17
N THR A 40 11.28 -1.96 3.44
CA THR A 40 12.55 -2.64 3.45
C THR A 40 13.68 -1.62 3.33
N TRP A 41 14.83 -1.95 3.88
CA TRP A 41 16.00 -1.08 3.85
C TRP A 41 17.07 -1.68 2.93
N HIS A 42 17.39 -0.96 1.85
CA HIS A 42 18.40 -1.38 0.90
C HIS A 42 19.33 -0.19 0.54
N PHE A 43 20.63 -0.44 0.49
CA PHE A 43 21.63 0.55 0.07
C PHE A 43 21.52 1.90 0.81
N GLY A 44 21.24 1.85 2.12
CA GLY A 44 21.09 3.05 2.94
C GLY A 44 19.80 3.82 2.74
N ARG A 45 18.78 3.25 2.09
CA ARG A 45 17.48 3.88 1.80
C ARG A 45 16.31 3.04 2.23
N ASN A 46 15.24 3.70 2.63
CA ASN A 46 13.97 3.06 2.92
C ASN A 46 13.10 3.00 1.66
N TYR A 47 12.57 1.82 1.41
CA TYR A 47 11.59 1.57 0.35
C TYR A 47 10.30 1.09 0.97
N ASP A 48 9.21 1.77 0.65
CA ASP A 48 7.86 1.45 1.10
C ASP A 48 7.06 0.80 0.00
N TYR A 49 6.22 -0.16 0.36
CA TYR A 49 5.24 -0.78 -0.53
C TYR A 49 3.88 -0.85 0.15
N LEU A 50 2.84 -0.45 -0.57
CA LEU A 50 1.47 -0.35 -0.09
C LEU A 50 0.52 -1.04 -1.06
N GLY A 51 -0.47 -1.75 -0.53
CA GLY A 51 -1.44 -2.49 -1.33
C GLY A 51 -0.95 -3.86 -1.77
N HIS A 52 -1.62 -4.42 -2.75
CA HIS A 52 -1.26 -5.69 -3.38
C HIS A 52 -1.79 -5.72 -4.81
N ALA A 53 -0.89 -5.78 -5.77
CA ALA A 53 -1.21 -5.81 -7.18
C ALA A 53 -0.85 -7.18 -7.78
N GLU A 54 -1.86 -8.01 -8.06
CA GLU A 54 -1.68 -9.23 -8.87
C GLU A 54 -1.66 -8.89 -10.36
N THR A 55 -2.44 -7.88 -10.76
CA THR A 55 -2.52 -7.36 -12.13
C THR A 55 -2.67 -5.85 -12.11
N TRP A 56 -2.10 -5.20 -13.11
CA TRP A 56 -2.23 -3.76 -13.33
C TRP A 56 -2.22 -3.47 -14.83
N ASP A 57 -2.82 -2.38 -15.24
CA ASP A 57 -2.88 -1.88 -16.61
C ASP A 57 -2.19 -0.51 -16.77
N ALA A 58 -1.82 0.13 -15.66
CA ALA A 58 -1.10 1.39 -15.63
C ALA A 58 -0.03 1.39 -14.54
N VAL A 59 1.13 1.98 -14.85
CA VAL A 59 2.17 2.30 -13.87
C VAL A 59 2.66 3.72 -14.14
N GLU A 60 2.56 4.57 -13.13
CA GLU A 60 2.95 5.98 -13.24
C GLU A 60 3.89 6.36 -12.09
N PHE A 61 4.83 7.29 -12.33
CA PHE A 61 5.80 7.75 -11.36
C PHE A 61 5.83 9.28 -11.22
N ILE A 62 6.08 9.75 -10.00
CA ILE A 62 6.62 11.09 -9.73
C ILE A 62 8.04 10.89 -9.17
N GLY A 63 9.01 11.61 -9.71
CA GLY A 63 10.42 11.38 -9.44
C GLY A 63 11.00 10.27 -10.32
N GLU A 64 12.28 10.04 -10.18
CA GLU A 64 13.03 9.06 -10.97
C GLU A 64 13.42 7.86 -10.09
N PRO A 65 12.97 6.63 -10.37
CA PRO A 65 13.30 5.47 -9.54
C PRO A 65 14.80 5.22 -9.34
N LYS A 66 15.64 5.64 -10.29
CA LYS A 66 17.09 5.55 -10.17
C LYS A 66 17.71 6.67 -9.34
N GLN A 67 16.96 7.75 -9.09
CA GLN A 67 17.42 8.94 -8.36
C GLN A 67 16.34 9.38 -7.34
N PRO A 68 16.17 8.65 -6.22
CA PRO A 68 15.22 9.02 -5.18
C PRO A 68 15.37 10.48 -4.70
N PRO A 69 14.28 11.10 -4.19
CA PRO A 69 13.00 10.47 -3.84
C PRO A 69 12.07 10.21 -5.03
N PHE A 70 11.29 9.13 -4.95
CA PHE A 70 10.27 8.83 -5.94
C PHE A 70 9.05 8.14 -5.32
N ILE A 71 7.92 8.22 -6.01
CA ILE A 71 6.73 7.42 -5.73
C ILE A 71 6.12 6.92 -7.04
N GLY A 72 5.76 5.64 -7.09
CA GLY A 72 5.08 4.99 -8.21
C GLY A 72 3.74 4.43 -7.79
N LEU A 73 2.74 4.60 -8.63
CA LEU A 73 1.40 4.04 -8.47
C LEU A 73 1.15 2.96 -9.51
N PHE A 74 0.60 1.84 -9.07
CA PHE A 74 0.08 0.77 -9.92
C PHE A 74 -1.43 0.91 -9.97
N GLY A 75 -1.97 1.10 -11.16
CA GLY A 75 -3.40 1.24 -11.43
C GLY A 75 -3.99 0.01 -12.08
N CYS A 76 -5.24 -0.26 -11.77
CA CYS A 76 -6.06 -1.23 -12.48
C CYS A 76 -7.44 -0.63 -12.74
N LYS A 77 -7.83 -0.48 -14.00
CA LYS A 77 -9.08 0.15 -14.42
C LYS A 77 -9.26 1.56 -13.81
N GLY A 78 -8.18 2.34 -13.76
CA GLY A 78 -8.17 3.69 -13.25
C GLY A 78 -8.15 3.83 -11.72
N VAL A 79 -8.08 2.71 -10.96
CA VAL A 79 -8.03 2.71 -9.49
C VAL A 79 -6.66 2.24 -9.03
N VAL A 80 -6.11 2.88 -8.00
CA VAL A 80 -4.83 2.49 -7.38
C VAL A 80 -4.98 1.14 -6.70
N VAL A 81 -4.13 0.18 -7.05
CA VAL A 81 -4.07 -1.16 -6.45
C VAL A 81 -2.83 -1.36 -5.59
N ALA A 82 -1.74 -0.67 -5.91
CA ALA A 82 -0.53 -0.65 -5.11
C ALA A 82 0.27 0.64 -5.32
N ALA A 83 1.15 0.94 -4.39
CA ALA A 83 2.14 2.02 -4.49
C ALA A 83 3.51 1.55 -4.02
N VAL A 84 4.56 2.07 -4.62
CA VAL A 84 5.95 1.90 -4.19
C VAL A 84 6.59 3.27 -4.03
N ALA A 85 7.41 3.45 -3.01
CA ALA A 85 8.08 4.72 -2.80
C ALA A 85 9.47 4.55 -2.18
N CYS A 86 10.29 5.56 -2.38
CA CYS A 86 11.55 5.73 -1.66
C CYS A 86 11.61 7.17 -1.15
N GLU A 87 11.77 7.33 0.19
CA GLU A 87 11.86 8.62 0.88
C GLU A 87 10.62 9.53 0.68
N GLU A 88 9.41 8.93 0.69
CA GLU A 88 8.11 9.61 0.49
C GLU A 88 7.08 9.19 1.57
N GLU A 89 7.51 9.09 2.82
CA GLU A 89 6.73 8.53 3.93
C GLU A 89 5.39 9.24 4.14
N ARG A 90 5.34 10.57 3.97
CA ARG A 90 4.10 11.34 4.12
C ARG A 90 3.05 10.96 3.09
N ALA A 91 3.47 10.84 1.84
CA ALA A 91 2.60 10.42 0.75
C ALA A 91 2.12 8.98 0.95
N MET A 92 3.00 8.07 1.37
CA MET A 92 2.65 6.68 1.64
C MET A 92 1.69 6.53 2.81
N ALA A 93 1.87 7.29 3.89
CA ALA A 93 0.94 7.32 5.02
C ALA A 93 -0.46 7.81 4.62
N LEU A 94 -0.54 8.86 3.79
CA LEU A 94 -1.80 9.37 3.26
C LEU A 94 -2.49 8.33 2.35
N LEU A 95 -1.74 7.71 1.45
CA LEU A 95 -2.27 6.68 0.57
C LEU A 95 -2.77 5.45 1.35
N ALA A 96 -2.06 5.03 2.41
CA ALA A 96 -2.47 3.91 3.25
C ALA A 96 -3.87 4.10 3.84
N GLU A 97 -4.22 5.33 4.22
CA GLU A 97 -5.56 5.65 4.72
C GLU A 97 -6.57 5.76 3.59
N ARG A 98 -6.21 6.42 2.50
CA ARG A 98 -7.14 6.67 1.39
C ARG A 98 -7.47 5.41 0.58
N MET A 99 -6.55 4.48 0.44
CA MET A 99 -6.74 3.21 -0.28
C MET A 99 -7.59 2.18 0.49
N LYS A 100 -8.05 2.47 1.72
CA LYS A 100 -9.10 1.69 2.40
C LYS A 100 -10.43 1.71 1.61
N GLN A 101 -10.59 2.69 0.75
CA GLN A 101 -11.66 2.79 -0.23
C GLN A 101 -11.07 2.86 -1.64
N PRO A 102 -11.84 2.52 -2.69
CA PRO A 102 -11.36 2.67 -4.06
C PRO A 102 -10.87 4.09 -4.31
N LEU A 103 -9.60 4.24 -4.69
CA LEU A 103 -8.94 5.51 -4.89
C LEU A 103 -8.59 5.68 -6.39
N PRO A 104 -9.24 6.62 -7.11
CA PRO A 104 -8.88 6.91 -8.50
C PRO A 104 -7.42 7.39 -8.63
N MET A 105 -6.74 6.98 -9.70
CA MET A 105 -5.34 7.36 -9.98
C MET A 105 -5.14 8.88 -9.99
N GLU A 106 -6.05 9.62 -10.64
CA GLU A 106 -5.99 11.08 -10.71
C GLU A 106 -6.11 11.74 -9.32
N GLU A 107 -7.02 11.23 -8.48
CA GLU A 107 -7.17 11.71 -7.11
C GLU A 107 -5.92 11.41 -6.28
N ALA A 108 -5.37 10.21 -6.40
CA ALA A 108 -4.14 9.84 -5.71
C ALA A 108 -2.99 10.80 -6.04
N TRP A 109 -2.79 11.12 -7.32
CA TRP A 109 -1.77 12.07 -7.74
C TRP A 109 -2.01 13.49 -7.22
N ARG A 110 -3.25 13.93 -7.17
CA ARG A 110 -3.60 15.23 -6.58
C ARG A 110 -3.22 15.28 -5.09
N LEU A 111 -3.55 14.21 -4.35
CA LEU A 111 -3.24 14.09 -2.92
C LEU A 111 -1.73 14.05 -2.67
N ILE A 112 -0.98 13.28 -3.45
CA ILE A 112 0.48 13.19 -3.34
C ILE A 112 1.13 14.56 -3.55
N ARG A 113 0.73 15.29 -4.60
CA ARG A 113 1.28 16.62 -4.89
C ARG A 113 0.99 17.65 -3.80
N ALA A 114 -0.08 17.46 -3.01
CA ALA A 114 -0.44 18.37 -1.93
C ALA A 114 0.41 18.18 -0.67
N VAL A 115 1.09 17.04 -0.50
CA VAL A 115 1.89 16.71 0.70
C VAL A 115 3.38 16.60 0.44
N ARG A 116 3.79 16.64 -0.82
CA ARG A 116 5.18 16.73 -1.27
C ARG A 116 5.70 18.15 -1.20
#